data_1ec360c4ca5975084fe3f501eb9c17e7
#
_entry.id   1ec360c4ca5975084fe3f501eb9c17e7
#
_cell.length_a   1.000
_cell.length_b   1.000
_cell.length_c   1.000
_cell.angle_alpha   90.00
_cell.angle_beta   90.00
_cell.angle_gamma   90.00
#
_symmetry.space_group_name_H-M   'P 1'
#
loop_
_entity.id
_entity.type
_entity.pdbx_description
1 polymer ?
#
loop_
_entity_poly.entity_id
_entity_poly.type
_entity_poly.pdbx_seq_one_letter_code
_entity_poly.pdbx_strand_id
1 'polypeptide(L)'
;MRARADRRLACGLLVAGAVLAACGAEPVSQAADGGGDLPQGSDPVELDADDFTTDITNPWWPMAVGDRWVFEETDADGTVQRVEVTVLDETYTVALGVEARVVHDLVTAGGAVVEDTLDWYAQDADGNIWYLGERTAEYEDGRIVSTEGSWEAGVDGAQAGIAVPADPRPGLAYRQEYLADEAEDEAVVLSVAEPVQAPAGTWAGALLTRDTTPLEPDIAELKFYVSGVGPVLVLQSSGGADREALVETTRRG
;
A
#
# COMPACT_ATOMS: atom_id res chain seq x y z
N MET A 1 35.69 -7.28 5.30
CA MET A 1 34.67 -6.62 6.11
C MET A 1 33.74 -5.94 5.11
N ARG A 2 32.64 -6.60 4.76
CA ARG A 2 31.62 -6.03 3.88
C ARG A 2 30.47 -5.61 4.78
N ALA A 3 30.08 -4.35 4.71
CA ALA A 3 28.93 -3.81 5.39
C ALA A 3 27.68 -4.53 4.84
N ARG A 4 26.90 -5.14 5.72
CA ARG A 4 25.56 -5.60 5.42
C ARG A 4 24.69 -4.35 5.29
N ALA A 5 24.12 -4.14 4.13
CA ALA A 5 23.01 -3.24 3.95
C ALA A 5 21.78 -3.94 4.55
N ASP A 6 21.35 -3.52 5.73
CA ASP A 6 20.02 -3.84 6.21
C ASP A 6 19.04 -3.02 5.38
N ARG A 7 18.33 -3.70 4.51
CA ARG A 7 17.23 -3.16 3.73
C ARG A 7 15.96 -3.83 4.19
N ARG A 8 15.14 -3.07 4.86
CA ARG A 8 13.78 -3.44 5.22
C ARG A 8 12.85 -2.32 4.79
N LEU A 9 12.36 -2.44 3.57
CA LEU A 9 11.13 -1.86 3.09
C LEU A 9 10.22 -3.04 2.73
N ALA A 10 9.88 -3.77 3.72
CA ALA A 10 8.73 -4.61 3.91
C ALA A 10 8.66 -4.72 5.43
N CYS A 11 7.51 -4.52 6.02
CA CYS A 11 7.24 -4.63 7.46
C CYS A 11 8.17 -5.60 8.17
N GLY A 12 9.06 -5.11 9.06
CA GLY A 12 9.97 -5.99 9.78
C GLY A 12 10.78 -5.32 10.87
N LEU A 13 10.39 -5.58 12.11
CA LEU A 13 10.93 -5.23 13.41
C LEU A 13 12.43 -4.98 13.54
N LEU A 14 12.79 -3.95 14.31
CA LEU A 14 13.89 -3.99 15.28
C LEU A 14 13.61 -3.13 16.53
N VAL A 15 13.60 -3.79 17.67
CA VAL A 15 13.43 -3.24 19.02
C VAL A 15 14.72 -2.61 19.52
N ALA A 16 14.67 -1.37 19.97
CA ALA A 16 15.55 -0.87 21.02
C ALA A 16 14.86 0.27 21.79
N GLY A 17 14.54 0.03 23.05
CA GLY A 17 13.85 0.94 23.92
C GLY A 17 14.70 2.10 24.44
N ALA A 18 14.06 3.23 24.63
CA ALA A 18 14.40 4.21 25.66
C ALA A 18 13.16 5.00 26.06
N VAL A 19 12.86 4.95 27.35
CA VAL A 19 11.79 5.66 28.06
C VAL A 19 12.16 7.12 28.22
N LEU A 20 11.26 8.07 27.88
CA LEU A 20 11.09 9.33 28.61
C LEU A 20 9.72 10.00 28.35
N ALA A 21 9.09 10.25 29.43
CA ALA A 21 7.96 11.02 29.88
C ALA A 21 7.15 11.95 28.95
N ALA A 22 5.87 11.72 29.07
CA ALA A 22 4.62 12.46 28.91
C ALA A 22 4.68 13.99 28.77
N CYS A 23 3.94 14.48 27.77
CA CYS A 23 3.04 15.63 27.91
C CYS A 23 1.79 15.36 27.07
N GLY A 24 0.62 15.36 27.72
CA GLY A 24 -0.64 14.98 27.11
C GLY A 24 -1.10 15.97 26.05
N ALA A 25 -1.50 15.42 24.91
CA ALA A 25 -2.46 16.04 24.02
C ALA A 25 -3.63 15.06 23.93
N GLU A 26 -4.82 15.53 24.26
CA GLU A 26 -6.03 14.74 24.18
C GLU A 26 -6.32 14.35 22.72
N PRO A 27 -6.82 13.12 22.45
CA PRO A 27 -7.22 12.75 21.09
C PRO A 27 -8.46 13.55 20.73
N VAL A 28 -8.36 14.35 19.66
CA VAL A 28 -9.54 14.95 19.02
C VAL A 28 -10.27 13.86 18.26
N SER A 29 -11.16 13.16 18.95
CA SER A 29 -12.17 12.33 18.33
C SER A 29 -13.23 13.28 17.74
N GLN A 30 -13.20 13.49 16.42
CA GLN A 30 -14.34 13.95 15.66
C GLN A 30 -14.68 12.90 14.63
N ALA A 31 -15.62 12.04 14.98
CA ALA A 31 -16.34 11.24 14.01
C ALA A 31 -17.07 12.20 13.05
N ALA A 32 -16.68 12.20 11.79
CA ALA A 32 -17.47 12.82 10.72
C ALA A 32 -18.52 11.81 10.27
N ASP A 33 -19.78 12.05 10.63
CA ASP A 33 -20.93 11.30 10.11
C ASP A 33 -20.98 11.37 8.58
N GLY A 34 -21.05 10.22 7.91
CA GLY A 34 -21.49 10.11 6.52
C GLY A 34 -20.55 9.43 5.54
N GLY A 35 -20.27 8.19 5.77
CA GLY A 35 -19.75 7.18 4.84
C GLY A 35 -19.85 5.87 5.58
N GLY A 36 -20.20 4.76 4.92
CA GLY A 36 -20.19 3.44 5.57
C GLY A 36 -18.88 3.28 6.34
N ASP A 37 -18.95 2.68 7.53
CA ASP A 37 -17.78 2.49 8.37
C ASP A 37 -16.77 1.60 7.63
N LEU A 38 -15.67 2.20 7.12
CA LEU A 38 -14.57 1.44 6.55
C LEU A 38 -13.88 0.65 7.66
N PRO A 39 -13.25 -0.50 7.34
CA PRO A 39 -12.61 -1.35 8.34
C PRO A 39 -11.54 -0.60 9.13
N GLN A 40 -11.45 -0.90 10.43
CA GLN A 40 -10.53 -0.27 11.37
C GLN A 40 -9.78 -1.34 12.17
N GLY A 41 -8.51 -1.12 12.45
CA GLY A 41 -7.68 -1.98 13.29
C GLY A 41 -7.89 -3.47 13.02
N SER A 42 -8.14 -4.27 14.05
CA SER A 42 -8.36 -5.72 13.96
C SER A 42 -9.83 -6.15 13.78
N ASP A 43 -10.75 -5.21 13.59
CA ASP A 43 -12.17 -5.52 13.51
C ASP A 43 -12.44 -6.49 12.35
N PRO A 44 -13.15 -7.63 12.60
CA PRO A 44 -13.45 -8.58 11.54
C PRO A 44 -14.39 -7.97 10.50
N VAL A 45 -14.15 -8.29 9.24
CA VAL A 45 -15.03 -7.93 8.13
C VAL A 45 -15.68 -9.17 7.55
N GLU A 46 -16.98 -9.08 7.26
CA GLU A 46 -17.70 -10.10 6.49
C GLU A 46 -17.84 -9.58 5.06
N LEU A 47 -17.26 -10.30 4.09
CA LEU A 47 -17.32 -9.94 2.68
C LEU A 47 -18.28 -10.89 1.97
N ASP A 48 -19.23 -10.34 1.22
CA ASP A 48 -20.04 -11.10 0.27
C ASP A 48 -19.35 -11.08 -1.09
N ALA A 49 -18.90 -12.24 -1.56
CA ALA A 49 -18.15 -12.34 -2.82
C ALA A 49 -18.94 -11.81 -4.03
N ASP A 50 -20.27 -11.82 -3.97
CA ASP A 50 -21.13 -11.33 -5.05
C ASP A 50 -21.11 -9.79 -5.16
N ASP A 51 -20.63 -9.08 -4.13
CA ASP A 51 -20.48 -7.61 -4.13
C ASP A 51 -19.19 -7.12 -4.78
N PHE A 52 -18.32 -8.04 -5.22
CA PHE A 52 -16.98 -7.70 -5.73
C PHE A 52 -16.84 -7.91 -7.23
N THR A 53 -15.93 -7.13 -7.82
CA THR A 53 -15.52 -7.27 -9.21
C THR A 53 -13.99 -7.12 -9.34
N THR A 54 -13.42 -7.84 -10.31
CA THR A 54 -12.03 -7.69 -10.75
C THR A 54 -11.83 -6.55 -11.74
N ASP A 55 -12.92 -5.88 -12.17
CA ASP A 55 -12.88 -4.68 -13.01
C ASP A 55 -12.77 -3.44 -12.11
N ILE A 56 -11.55 -3.00 -11.85
CA ILE A 56 -11.24 -1.94 -10.91
C ILE A 56 -11.23 -0.60 -11.64
N THR A 57 -12.29 0.19 -11.42
CA THR A 57 -12.56 1.46 -12.09
C THR A 57 -12.48 2.68 -11.17
N ASN A 58 -12.15 2.50 -9.89
CA ASN A 58 -11.97 3.59 -8.94
C ASN A 58 -11.05 4.65 -9.55
N PRO A 59 -11.48 5.93 -9.60
CA PRO A 59 -10.74 6.97 -10.33
C PRO A 59 -9.34 7.24 -9.77
N TRP A 60 -9.10 6.97 -8.50
CA TRP A 60 -7.81 7.24 -7.88
C TRP A 60 -6.76 6.18 -8.17
N TRP A 61 -7.18 4.95 -8.48
CA TRP A 61 -6.28 3.90 -8.96
C TRP A 61 -7.02 2.90 -9.88
N PRO A 62 -7.41 3.32 -11.09
CA PRO A 62 -8.03 2.39 -12.03
C PRO A 62 -6.98 1.38 -12.54
N MET A 63 -7.36 0.10 -12.60
CA MET A 63 -6.48 -1.02 -12.94
C MET A 63 -7.05 -1.83 -14.10
N ALA A 64 -6.79 -1.40 -15.33
CA ALA A 64 -7.12 -2.21 -16.50
C ALA A 64 -6.00 -3.24 -16.78
N VAL A 65 -6.38 -4.43 -17.26
CA VAL A 65 -5.39 -5.47 -17.62
C VAL A 65 -4.33 -4.92 -18.58
N GLY A 66 -3.06 -5.08 -18.20
CA GLY A 66 -1.90 -4.57 -18.92
C GLY A 66 -1.54 -3.11 -18.61
N ASP A 67 -2.26 -2.45 -17.71
CA ASP A 67 -1.78 -1.19 -17.14
C ASP A 67 -0.49 -1.43 -16.37
N ARG A 68 0.42 -0.45 -16.44
CA ARG A 68 1.75 -0.59 -15.87
C ARG A 68 2.25 0.76 -15.35
N TRP A 69 2.83 0.73 -14.17
CA TRP A 69 3.55 1.85 -13.55
C TRP A 69 4.99 1.44 -13.32
N VAL A 70 5.89 2.40 -13.48
CA VAL A 70 7.30 2.22 -13.19
C VAL A 70 7.71 3.34 -12.26
N PHE A 71 8.25 2.97 -11.12
CA PHE A 71 8.76 3.91 -10.16
C PHE A 71 10.29 3.77 -10.02
N GLU A 72 10.87 4.85 -9.54
CA GLU A 72 12.23 4.89 -9.02
C GLU A 72 12.13 5.12 -7.52
N GLU A 73 12.61 4.15 -6.77
CA GLU A 73 12.70 4.24 -5.33
C GLU A 73 14.12 4.61 -4.94
N THR A 74 14.27 5.53 -3.98
CA THR A 74 15.57 5.97 -3.47
C THR A 74 15.54 5.93 -1.96
N ASP A 75 16.45 5.17 -1.35
CA ASP A 75 16.60 5.12 0.10
C ASP A 75 17.39 6.31 0.66
N ALA A 76 17.46 6.40 1.99
CA ALA A 76 18.18 7.47 2.70
C ALA A 76 19.67 7.53 2.37
N ASP A 77 20.28 6.44 1.94
CA ASP A 77 21.70 6.33 1.54
C ASP A 77 21.92 6.69 0.05
N GLY A 78 20.83 6.96 -0.68
CA GLY A 78 20.85 7.26 -2.11
C GLY A 78 20.97 6.03 -3.00
N THR A 79 20.66 4.85 -2.49
CA THR A 79 20.53 3.64 -3.32
C THR A 79 19.25 3.71 -4.13
N VAL A 80 19.34 3.39 -5.41
CA VAL A 80 18.20 3.45 -6.32
C VAL A 80 17.75 2.04 -6.67
N GLN A 81 16.44 1.82 -6.57
CA GLN A 81 15.75 0.63 -7.05
C GLN A 81 14.72 1.02 -8.11
N ARG A 82 14.36 0.07 -8.93
CA ARG A 82 13.28 0.21 -9.91
C ARG A 82 12.14 -0.71 -9.49
N VAL A 83 10.98 -0.12 -9.31
CA VAL A 83 9.74 -0.82 -9.02
C VAL A 83 8.87 -0.84 -10.27
N GLU A 84 8.34 -1.99 -10.64
CA GLU A 84 7.49 -2.18 -11.82
C GLU A 84 6.20 -2.89 -11.42
N VAL A 85 5.10 -2.12 -11.38
CA VAL A 85 3.76 -2.62 -11.04
C VAL A 85 2.98 -2.89 -12.33
N THR A 86 2.46 -4.09 -12.50
CA THR A 86 1.72 -4.51 -13.70
C THR A 86 0.42 -5.23 -13.35
N VAL A 87 -0.69 -4.77 -13.92
CA VAL A 87 -1.99 -5.45 -13.79
C VAL A 87 -2.02 -6.66 -14.73
N LEU A 88 -2.12 -7.86 -14.18
CA LEU A 88 -2.13 -9.11 -14.94
C LEU A 88 -3.54 -9.44 -15.44
N ASP A 89 -3.65 -10.28 -16.49
CA ASP A 89 -4.91 -10.88 -16.94
C ASP A 89 -5.32 -12.09 -16.07
N GLU A 90 -4.59 -12.31 -15.00
CA GLU A 90 -4.83 -13.37 -14.05
C GLU A 90 -5.76 -12.88 -12.93
N THR A 91 -6.56 -13.80 -12.39
CA THR A 91 -7.36 -13.62 -11.17
C THR A 91 -6.98 -14.67 -10.13
N TYR A 92 -7.21 -14.35 -8.88
CA TYR A 92 -7.01 -15.25 -7.76
C TYR A 92 -8.26 -15.21 -6.86
N THR A 93 -8.76 -16.38 -6.43
CA THR A 93 -9.86 -16.43 -5.48
C THR A 93 -9.31 -16.65 -4.09
N VAL A 94 -9.42 -15.63 -3.23
CA VAL A 94 -8.94 -15.69 -1.84
C VAL A 94 -9.80 -16.62 -0.98
N ALA A 95 -9.32 -17.00 0.19
CA ALA A 95 -9.98 -17.95 1.09
C ALA A 95 -11.42 -17.55 1.46
N LEU A 96 -11.74 -16.24 1.45
CA LEU A 96 -13.10 -15.71 1.66
C LEU A 96 -14.02 -15.90 0.45
N GLY A 97 -13.55 -16.45 -0.67
CA GLY A 97 -14.32 -16.67 -1.88
C GLY A 97 -14.40 -15.47 -2.84
N VAL A 98 -13.83 -14.34 -2.49
CA VAL A 98 -13.76 -13.16 -3.37
C VAL A 98 -12.76 -13.41 -4.49
N GLU A 99 -13.15 -13.18 -5.74
CA GLU A 99 -12.26 -13.19 -6.89
C GLU A 99 -11.55 -11.84 -7.00
N ALA A 100 -10.22 -11.86 -6.95
CA ALA A 100 -9.36 -10.69 -6.99
C ALA A 100 -8.60 -10.56 -8.32
N ARG A 101 -8.31 -9.34 -8.74
CA ARG A 101 -7.34 -9.02 -9.78
C ARG A 101 -5.93 -9.22 -9.23
N VAL A 102 -5.07 -9.91 -9.99
CA VAL A 102 -3.66 -10.04 -9.64
C VAL A 102 -2.88 -8.86 -10.20
N VAL A 103 -2.12 -8.19 -9.33
CA VAL A 103 -1.17 -7.15 -9.68
C VAL A 103 0.22 -7.64 -9.32
N HIS A 104 1.15 -7.53 -10.25
CA HIS A 104 2.54 -7.97 -10.06
C HIS A 104 3.40 -6.76 -9.77
N ASP A 105 4.03 -6.76 -8.62
CA ASP A 105 5.04 -5.79 -8.21
C ASP A 105 6.42 -6.45 -8.24
N LEU A 106 7.34 -5.85 -9.00
CA LEU A 106 8.69 -6.37 -9.19
C LEU A 106 9.73 -5.30 -8.88
N VAL A 107 10.50 -5.52 -7.82
CA VAL A 107 11.59 -4.63 -7.43
C VAL A 107 12.92 -5.15 -7.91
N THR A 108 13.69 -4.27 -8.56
CA THR A 108 15.04 -4.60 -9.05
C THR A 108 16.07 -3.59 -8.59
N ALA A 109 17.24 -4.07 -8.18
CA ALA A 109 18.41 -3.26 -7.83
C ALA A 109 19.60 -3.64 -8.72
N GLY A 110 20.12 -2.69 -9.49
CA GLY A 110 21.23 -2.95 -10.42
C GLY A 110 20.91 -4.01 -11.49
N GLY A 111 19.64 -4.24 -11.78
CA GLY A 111 19.15 -5.23 -12.74
C GLY A 111 18.95 -6.65 -12.15
N ALA A 112 19.23 -6.86 -10.86
CA ALA A 112 18.88 -8.08 -10.15
C ALA A 112 17.52 -7.91 -9.45
N VAL A 113 16.69 -8.95 -9.47
CA VAL A 113 15.45 -8.99 -8.69
C VAL A 113 15.83 -9.03 -7.21
N VAL A 114 15.20 -8.15 -6.41
CA VAL A 114 15.34 -8.09 -4.96
C VAL A 114 14.02 -8.41 -4.26
N GLU A 115 12.88 -8.13 -4.93
CA GLU A 115 11.56 -8.53 -4.46
C GLU A 115 10.63 -8.84 -5.64
N ASP A 116 9.73 -9.81 -5.44
CA ASP A 116 8.72 -10.26 -6.41
C ASP A 116 7.43 -10.55 -5.65
N THR A 117 6.42 -9.70 -5.84
CA THR A 117 5.16 -9.71 -5.10
C THR A 117 3.98 -9.84 -6.05
N LEU A 118 3.00 -10.65 -5.67
CA LEU A 118 1.70 -10.73 -6.30
C LEU A 118 0.63 -10.27 -5.31
N ASP A 119 0.04 -9.13 -5.59
CA ASP A 119 -1.02 -8.51 -4.82
C ASP A 119 -2.40 -8.91 -5.32
N TRP A 120 -3.39 -8.93 -4.45
CA TRP A 120 -4.76 -9.28 -4.78
C TRP A 120 -5.72 -8.13 -4.43
N TYR A 121 -6.27 -7.48 -5.46
CA TYR A 121 -7.22 -6.38 -5.31
C TYR A 121 -8.57 -6.74 -5.92
N ALA A 122 -9.66 -6.25 -5.29
CA ALA A 122 -10.99 -6.28 -5.87
C ALA A 122 -11.71 -4.96 -5.57
N GLN A 123 -12.69 -4.60 -6.38
CA GLN A 123 -13.52 -3.42 -6.14
C GLN A 123 -14.90 -3.87 -5.65
N ASP A 124 -15.38 -3.27 -4.56
CA ASP A 124 -16.73 -3.50 -4.08
C ASP A 124 -17.78 -2.71 -4.87
N ALA A 125 -19.06 -2.98 -4.61
CA ALA A 125 -20.17 -2.31 -5.27
C ALA A 125 -20.24 -0.79 -5.00
N ASP A 126 -19.64 -0.31 -3.90
CA ASP A 126 -19.55 1.11 -3.57
C ASP A 126 -18.37 1.79 -4.29
N GLY A 127 -17.44 1.03 -4.86
CA GLY A 127 -16.27 1.49 -5.59
C GLY A 127 -14.98 1.57 -4.77
N ASN A 128 -14.97 1.05 -3.53
CA ASN A 128 -13.72 0.94 -2.77
C ASN A 128 -12.83 -0.14 -3.38
N ILE A 129 -11.52 0.12 -3.45
CA ILE A 129 -10.54 -0.92 -3.77
C ILE A 129 -10.14 -1.61 -2.47
N TRP A 130 -10.42 -2.91 -2.40
CA TRP A 130 -10.03 -3.74 -1.28
C TRP A 130 -8.68 -4.41 -1.56
N TYR A 131 -7.85 -4.45 -0.54
CA TYR A 131 -6.64 -5.25 -0.49
C TYR A 131 -6.96 -6.56 0.23
N LEU A 132 -6.75 -7.67 -0.46
CA LEU A 132 -7.18 -9.00 -0.03
C LEU A 132 -6.01 -9.90 0.33
N GLY A 133 -4.79 -9.41 0.16
CA GLY A 133 -3.57 -10.11 0.50
C GLY A 133 -2.50 -10.01 -0.57
N GLU A 134 -1.36 -10.60 -0.26
CA GLU A 134 -0.20 -10.67 -1.13
C GLU A 134 0.60 -11.96 -0.94
N ARG A 135 1.39 -12.26 -1.95
CA ARG A 135 2.43 -13.27 -1.89
C ARG A 135 3.74 -12.65 -2.33
N THR A 136 4.60 -12.36 -1.39
CA THR A 136 5.89 -11.73 -1.61
C THR A 136 7.05 -12.71 -1.45
N ALA A 137 8.16 -12.42 -2.12
CA ALA A 137 9.42 -13.12 -1.98
C ALA A 137 10.60 -12.16 -2.14
N GLU A 138 11.46 -12.09 -1.14
CA GLU A 138 12.71 -11.35 -1.20
C GLU A 138 13.84 -12.21 -1.76
N TYR A 139 14.73 -11.60 -2.51
CA TYR A 139 15.82 -12.30 -3.20
C TYR A 139 17.20 -11.73 -2.84
N GLU A 140 18.16 -12.63 -2.55
CA GLU A 140 19.59 -12.34 -2.53
C GLU A 140 20.33 -13.32 -3.46
N ASP A 141 21.19 -12.81 -4.33
CA ASP A 141 21.97 -13.62 -5.29
C ASP A 141 21.09 -14.57 -6.14
N GLY A 142 19.87 -14.14 -6.48
CA GLY A 142 18.89 -14.90 -7.28
C GLY A 142 18.23 -16.08 -6.54
N ARG A 143 18.22 -16.05 -5.21
CA ARG A 143 17.56 -17.06 -4.35
C ARG A 143 16.61 -16.38 -3.41
N ILE A 144 15.46 -16.99 -3.18
CA ILE A 144 14.51 -16.55 -2.16
C ILE A 144 15.17 -16.69 -0.79
N VAL A 145 15.17 -15.61 -0.02
CA VAL A 145 15.70 -15.53 1.34
C VAL A 145 14.62 -15.28 2.39
N SER A 146 13.48 -14.67 2.00
CA SER A 146 12.34 -14.43 2.86
C SER A 146 11.04 -14.52 2.06
N THR A 147 9.93 -14.79 2.74
CA THR A 147 8.56 -14.63 2.28
C THR A 147 7.72 -13.95 3.36
N GLU A 148 8.39 -13.28 4.32
CA GLU A 148 7.75 -12.46 5.33
C GLU A 148 6.93 -11.35 4.64
N GLY A 149 5.81 -10.95 5.24
CA GLY A 149 4.84 -10.01 4.65
C GLY A 149 3.75 -10.69 3.82
N SER A 150 3.91 -11.95 3.40
CA SER A 150 2.83 -12.64 2.68
C SER A 150 1.65 -12.94 3.60
N TRP A 151 0.44 -12.55 3.16
CA TRP A 151 -0.78 -12.80 3.90
C TRP A 151 -1.98 -12.99 2.94
N GLU A 152 -3.06 -13.57 3.44
CA GLU A 152 -4.29 -13.76 2.67
C GLU A 152 -5.50 -13.55 3.58
N ALA A 153 -6.43 -12.71 3.18
CA ALA A 153 -7.66 -12.45 3.91
C ALA A 153 -8.46 -13.75 4.15
N GLY A 154 -8.82 -14.00 5.42
CA GLY A 154 -9.49 -15.22 5.86
C GLY A 154 -8.57 -16.38 6.23
N VAL A 155 -7.25 -16.24 6.08
CA VAL A 155 -6.24 -17.23 6.51
C VAL A 155 -5.54 -16.72 7.77
N ASP A 156 -5.34 -17.60 8.76
CA ASP A 156 -4.60 -17.33 10.01
C ASP A 156 -5.06 -16.08 10.79
N GLY A 157 -6.30 -15.64 10.57
CA GLY A 157 -6.89 -14.47 11.22
C GLY A 157 -6.69 -13.15 10.47
N ALA A 158 -6.05 -13.20 9.31
CA ALA A 158 -5.86 -12.02 8.46
C ALA A 158 -7.20 -11.43 7.98
N GLN A 159 -7.30 -10.12 7.94
CA GLN A 159 -8.46 -9.35 7.54
C GLN A 159 -8.15 -8.45 6.34
N ALA A 160 -9.03 -8.45 5.36
CA ALA A 160 -8.97 -7.50 4.25
C ALA A 160 -9.12 -6.05 4.73
N GLY A 161 -8.59 -5.12 3.97
CA GLY A 161 -8.74 -3.69 4.19
C GLY A 161 -8.91 -2.92 2.89
N ILE A 162 -8.84 -1.61 2.97
CA ILE A 162 -9.08 -0.70 1.86
C ILE A 162 -7.74 -0.17 1.34
N ALA A 163 -7.40 -0.47 0.10
CA ALA A 163 -6.26 0.17 -0.57
C ALA A 163 -6.59 1.62 -0.95
N VAL A 164 -7.78 1.85 -1.52
CA VAL A 164 -8.25 3.20 -1.91
C VAL A 164 -9.76 3.31 -1.70
N PRO A 165 -10.26 4.26 -0.90
CA PRO A 165 -11.69 4.45 -0.70
C PRO A 165 -12.37 5.02 -1.95
N ALA A 166 -13.66 4.70 -2.12
CA ALA A 166 -14.50 5.19 -3.22
C ALA A 166 -14.72 6.70 -3.16
N ASP A 167 -14.95 7.22 -1.96
CA ASP A 167 -15.25 8.66 -1.70
C ASP A 167 -14.28 9.20 -0.63
N PRO A 168 -13.00 9.43 -0.99
CA PRO A 168 -12.01 9.90 -0.04
C PRO A 168 -12.32 11.33 0.42
N ARG A 169 -12.25 11.57 1.73
CA ARG A 169 -12.47 12.88 2.36
C ARG A 169 -11.44 13.13 3.44
N PRO A 170 -10.93 14.34 3.60
CA PRO A 170 -10.00 14.66 4.67
C PRO A 170 -10.52 14.22 6.05
N GLY A 171 -9.69 13.46 6.78
CA GLY A 171 -10.01 12.86 8.07
C GLY A 171 -10.63 11.47 7.99
N LEU A 172 -10.95 10.93 6.80
CA LEU A 172 -11.36 9.54 6.65
C LEU A 172 -10.17 8.63 6.97
N ALA A 173 -10.30 7.79 7.98
CA ALA A 173 -9.31 6.80 8.38
C ALA A 173 -9.83 5.39 8.05
N TYR A 174 -8.93 4.48 7.72
CA TYR A 174 -9.27 3.10 7.40
C TYR A 174 -8.05 2.19 7.55
N ARG A 175 -8.31 0.92 7.82
CA ARG A 175 -7.31 -0.14 7.76
C ARG A 175 -7.05 -0.50 6.30
N GLN A 176 -5.78 -0.68 5.93
CA GLN A 176 -5.39 -1.17 4.60
C GLN A 176 -5.23 -2.69 4.60
N GLU A 177 -4.73 -3.26 5.69
CA GLU A 177 -4.54 -4.69 5.89
C GLU A 177 -4.48 -5.03 7.38
N TYR A 178 -4.68 -6.31 7.73
CA TYR A 178 -4.47 -6.79 9.08
C TYR A 178 -4.11 -8.27 9.12
N LEU A 179 -2.94 -8.53 9.61
CA LEU A 179 -2.52 -9.82 10.18
C LEU A 179 -1.66 -9.51 11.41
N ALA A 180 -2.06 -9.98 12.57
CA ALA A 180 -1.45 -9.63 13.85
C ALA A 180 0.06 -9.88 13.85
N ASP A 181 0.84 -8.87 14.23
CA ASP A 181 2.30 -8.87 14.31
C ASP A 181 3.02 -9.02 12.94
N GLU A 182 2.30 -8.97 11.81
CA GLU A 182 2.85 -9.18 10.46
C GLU A 182 2.49 -8.04 9.49
N ALA A 183 1.19 -7.65 9.43
CA ALA A 183 0.68 -6.65 8.50
C ALA A 183 -0.45 -5.87 9.17
N GLU A 184 -0.22 -4.62 9.58
CA GLU A 184 -1.18 -3.81 10.35
C GLU A 184 -1.27 -2.38 9.83
N ASP A 185 -1.31 -2.22 8.50
CA ASP A 185 -1.26 -0.90 7.88
C ASP A 185 -2.61 -0.17 7.93
N GLU A 186 -2.53 1.10 8.28
CA GLU A 186 -3.64 2.02 8.38
C GLU A 186 -3.36 3.29 7.59
N ALA A 187 -4.40 3.90 7.03
CA ALA A 187 -4.30 5.16 6.33
C ALA A 187 -5.31 6.19 6.82
N VAL A 188 -4.93 7.46 6.70
CA VAL A 188 -5.84 8.58 6.86
C VAL A 188 -5.73 9.54 5.66
N VAL A 189 -6.88 9.89 5.08
CA VAL A 189 -6.93 10.90 4.01
C VAL A 189 -6.62 12.27 4.59
N LEU A 190 -5.61 12.95 4.02
CA LEU A 190 -5.23 14.31 4.41
C LEU A 190 -5.81 15.35 3.46
N SER A 191 -5.85 15.09 2.15
CA SER A 191 -6.32 16.01 1.12
C SER A 191 -6.83 15.26 -0.10
N VAL A 192 -7.73 15.87 -0.89
CA VAL A 192 -8.16 15.38 -2.20
C VAL A 192 -7.83 16.36 -3.33
N ALA A 193 -7.04 17.37 -3.04
CA ALA A 193 -6.68 18.44 -3.97
C ALA A 193 -5.21 18.88 -3.81
N GLU A 194 -4.34 17.97 -3.40
CA GLU A 194 -2.93 18.27 -3.14
C GLU A 194 -2.15 18.39 -4.47
N PRO A 195 -1.36 19.45 -4.69
CA PRO A 195 -0.49 19.50 -5.84
C PRO A 195 0.67 18.51 -5.66
N VAL A 196 1.01 17.79 -6.71
CA VAL A 196 2.10 16.80 -6.69
C VAL A 196 2.95 16.87 -7.94
N GLN A 197 4.24 16.64 -7.79
CA GLN A 197 5.22 16.52 -8.87
C GLN A 197 6.04 15.24 -8.72
N ALA A 198 6.07 14.47 -9.80
CA ALA A 198 6.96 13.31 -9.96
C ALA A 198 7.69 13.42 -11.32
N PRO A 199 8.71 12.61 -11.60
CA PRO A 199 9.38 12.60 -12.90
C PRO A 199 8.44 12.41 -14.09
N ALA A 200 7.37 11.62 -13.93
CA ALA A 200 6.36 11.38 -14.97
C ALA A 200 5.45 12.60 -15.24
N GLY A 201 5.34 13.57 -14.32
CA GLY A 201 4.46 14.72 -14.53
C GLY A 201 4.26 15.62 -13.32
N THR A 202 3.39 16.62 -13.52
CA THR A 202 2.94 17.54 -12.48
C THR A 202 1.41 17.64 -12.53
N TRP A 203 0.77 17.49 -11.37
CA TRP A 203 -0.69 17.49 -11.25
C TRP A 203 -1.13 18.49 -10.19
N ALA A 204 -2.27 19.12 -10.42
CA ALA A 204 -2.80 20.16 -9.52
C ALA A 204 -3.68 19.63 -8.40
N GLY A 205 -4.12 18.37 -8.50
CA GLY A 205 -5.02 17.76 -7.52
C GLY A 205 -4.75 16.27 -7.39
N ALA A 206 -4.24 15.86 -6.24
CA ALA A 206 -4.05 14.47 -5.87
C ALA A 206 -4.82 14.18 -4.59
N LEU A 207 -5.24 12.93 -4.44
CA LEU A 207 -5.55 12.33 -3.16
C LEU A 207 -4.22 12.14 -2.42
N LEU A 208 -4.15 12.65 -1.21
CA LEU A 208 -3.02 12.49 -0.30
C LEU A 208 -3.48 11.72 0.91
N THR A 209 -2.83 10.60 1.20
CA THR A 209 -2.99 9.85 2.44
C THR A 209 -1.72 9.95 3.29
N ARG A 210 -1.88 9.70 4.57
CA ARG A 210 -0.79 9.39 5.48
C ARG A 210 -1.01 7.97 5.95
N ASP A 211 -0.04 7.14 5.66
CA ASP A 211 -0.05 5.73 5.96
C ASP A 211 0.89 5.46 7.14
N THR A 212 0.47 4.61 8.06
CA THR A 212 1.18 4.27 9.30
C THR A 212 0.91 2.83 9.65
N THR A 213 1.81 2.24 10.43
CA THR A 213 1.60 0.92 11.03
C THR A 213 1.94 0.96 12.52
N PRO A 214 1.12 0.32 13.40
CA PRO A 214 1.46 0.19 14.81
C PRO A 214 2.72 -0.66 15.05
N LEU A 215 3.11 -1.49 14.07
CA LEU A 215 4.35 -2.28 14.15
C LEU A 215 5.60 -1.41 14.10
N GLU A 216 5.55 -0.26 13.40
CA GLU A 216 6.63 0.70 13.26
C GLU A 216 6.14 2.13 13.53
N PRO A 217 5.82 2.48 14.78
CA PRO A 217 5.11 3.73 15.12
C PRO A 217 5.90 5.01 14.84
N ASP A 218 7.20 4.91 14.60
CA ASP A 218 8.07 6.04 14.27
C ASP A 218 8.09 6.30 12.75
N ILE A 219 7.54 5.39 11.93
CA ILE A 219 7.48 5.50 10.47
C ILE A 219 6.11 6.02 10.05
N ALA A 220 6.10 6.94 9.12
CA ALA A 220 4.89 7.39 8.43
C ALA A 220 5.22 7.77 6.99
N GLU A 221 4.33 7.40 6.10
CA GLU A 221 4.43 7.68 4.67
C GLU A 221 3.32 8.63 4.20
N LEU A 222 3.61 9.38 3.16
CA LEU A 222 2.67 10.19 2.42
C LEU A 222 2.54 9.61 1.02
N LYS A 223 1.34 9.08 0.68
CA LYS A 223 1.05 8.52 -0.65
C LYS A 223 0.16 9.47 -1.44
N PHE A 224 0.54 9.73 -2.69
CA PHE A 224 -0.15 10.63 -3.60
C PHE A 224 -0.73 9.84 -4.76
N TYR A 225 -2.06 9.92 -4.93
CA TYR A 225 -2.77 9.29 -6.03
C TYR A 225 -3.37 10.37 -6.94
N VAL A 226 -3.20 10.23 -8.24
CA VAL A 226 -3.75 11.14 -9.23
C VAL A 226 -4.90 10.46 -9.97
N SER A 227 -6.05 11.14 -10.01
CA SER A 227 -7.24 10.61 -10.69
C SER A 227 -6.95 10.27 -12.15
N GLY A 228 -7.31 9.05 -12.55
CA GLY A 228 -7.05 8.49 -13.88
C GLY A 228 -5.61 8.00 -14.10
N VAL A 229 -4.72 8.17 -13.12
CA VAL A 229 -3.32 7.71 -13.21
C VAL A 229 -3.03 6.60 -12.19
N GLY A 230 -3.39 6.79 -10.93
CA GLY A 230 -3.02 5.92 -9.81
C GLY A 230 -1.97 6.57 -8.91
N PRO A 231 -1.19 5.77 -8.16
CA PRO A 231 -0.11 6.27 -7.31
C PRO A 231 0.98 6.92 -8.15
N VAL A 232 1.51 8.06 -7.68
CA VAL A 232 2.54 8.82 -8.40
C VAL A 232 3.75 9.17 -7.55
N LEU A 233 3.58 9.17 -6.22
CA LEU A 233 4.65 9.52 -5.30
C LEU A 233 4.36 8.94 -3.91
N VAL A 234 5.37 8.32 -3.31
CA VAL A 234 5.41 7.96 -1.90
C VAL A 234 6.61 8.65 -1.27
N LEU A 235 6.40 9.23 -0.09
CA LEU A 235 7.44 9.91 0.68
C LEU A 235 7.41 9.41 2.11
N GLN A 236 8.50 8.87 2.59
CA GLN A 236 8.64 8.63 4.02
C GLN A 236 8.77 9.98 4.73
N SER A 237 7.75 10.32 5.53
CA SER A 237 7.64 11.64 6.19
C SER A 237 8.20 11.65 7.60
N SER A 238 8.40 10.46 8.20
CA SER A 238 9.09 10.25 9.48
C SER A 238 9.78 8.88 9.49
N GLY A 239 10.77 8.73 10.34
CA GLY A 239 11.55 7.49 10.50
C GLY A 239 12.65 7.29 9.45
N GLY A 240 12.63 8.03 8.33
CA GLY A 240 13.60 7.90 7.24
C GLY A 240 13.48 9.04 6.23
N ALA A 241 13.98 8.80 5.02
CA ALA A 241 13.93 9.74 3.91
C ALA A 241 13.69 9.03 2.56
N ASP A 242 13.06 7.87 2.61
CA ASP A 242 12.82 7.06 1.42
C ASP A 242 11.77 7.73 0.54
N ARG A 243 11.94 7.58 -0.75
CA ARG A 243 11.09 8.19 -1.76
C ARG A 243 10.92 7.25 -2.93
N GLU A 244 9.67 6.95 -3.26
CA GLU A 244 9.29 6.27 -4.48
C GLU A 244 8.54 7.23 -5.40
N ALA A 245 8.93 7.36 -6.65
CA ALA A 245 8.35 8.32 -7.57
C ALA A 245 8.10 7.73 -8.95
N LEU A 246 6.90 7.96 -9.47
CA LEU A 246 6.50 7.53 -10.81
C LEU A 246 7.40 8.18 -11.87
N VAL A 247 8.07 7.34 -12.68
CA VAL A 247 8.89 7.75 -13.83
C VAL A 247 8.22 7.48 -15.17
N GLU A 248 7.38 6.43 -15.24
CA GLU A 248 6.67 6.05 -16.46
C GLU A 248 5.35 5.36 -16.11
N THR A 249 4.32 5.59 -16.90
CA THR A 249 3.08 4.80 -16.83
C THR A 249 2.57 4.49 -18.23
N THR A 250 2.05 3.28 -18.41
CA THR A 250 1.32 2.85 -19.61
C THR A 250 -0.08 2.46 -19.20
N ARG A 251 -1.07 3.17 -19.73
CA ARG A 251 -2.49 2.92 -19.46
C ARG A 251 -3.14 2.32 -20.69
N ARG A 252 -3.95 1.29 -20.49
CA ARG A 252 -4.63 0.54 -21.55
C ARG A 252 -6.16 0.69 -21.53
N GLY A 253 -6.68 1.25 -20.44
CA GLY A 253 -8.10 1.56 -20.26
C GLY A 253 -8.52 2.94 -20.75
#